data_bd8dc7f7adc0ecf5c74e4fc4df1f1ff5
#
_entry.id   bd8dc7f7adc0ecf5c74e4fc4df1f1ff5
#
_cell.length_a   1.000
_cell.length_b   1.000
_cell.length_c   1.000
_cell.angle_alpha   90.00
_cell.angle_beta   90.00
_cell.angle_gamma   90.00
#
_symmetry.space_group_name_H-M   'P 1'
#
loop_
_entity.id
_entity.type
_entity.pdbx_description
1 polymer ?
#
loop_
_entity_poly.entity_id
_entity_poly.type
_entity_poly.pdbx_seq_one_letter_code
_entity_poly.pdbx_strand_id
1 'polypeptide(L)'
;EEKINQINHTKSVLKSFPVEPKEVDALLIAKGSSPLNEKTRAEKVLLRPNIGLKELINQIPNLAKEVNCTDELVLEQVEIQTKYEVYIEKEKENKQD
;
A
#
# COMPACT_ATOMS: atom_id res chain seq x y z
N GLU A 1 -18.48 6.27 11.14
CA GLU A 1 -17.58 7.40 11.27
C GLU A 1 -16.84 7.67 9.98
N GLU A 2 -16.59 8.94 9.73
CA GLU A 2 -15.98 9.34 8.47
C GLU A 2 -14.58 8.76 8.31
N LYS A 3 -13.80 8.75 9.37
CA LYS A 3 -12.44 8.25 9.26
C LYS A 3 -12.40 6.76 8.95
N ILE A 4 -13.29 6.01 9.55
CA ILE A 4 -13.35 4.58 9.29
C ILE A 4 -13.75 4.35 7.83
N ASN A 5 -14.71 5.13 7.32
CA ASN A 5 -15.11 5.01 5.93
C ASN A 5 -13.96 5.33 4.99
N GLN A 6 -13.17 6.36 5.32
CA GLN A 6 -12.03 6.73 4.51
C GLN A 6 -10.96 5.65 4.52
N ILE A 7 -10.73 5.06 5.68
CA ILE A 7 -9.76 3.97 5.79
C ILE A 7 -10.20 2.80 4.92
N ASN A 8 -11.47 2.42 5.03
CA ASN A 8 -11.99 1.30 4.24
C ASN A 8 -11.93 1.60 2.75
N HIS A 9 -12.28 2.83 2.37
CA HIS A 9 -12.22 3.21 0.95
C HIS A 9 -10.80 3.14 0.43
N THR A 10 -9.85 3.66 1.19
CA THR A 10 -8.45 3.66 0.77
C THR A 10 -7.92 2.24 0.62
N LYS A 11 -8.25 1.38 1.58
CA LYS A 11 -7.83 -0.01 1.51
C LYS A 11 -8.41 -0.69 0.27
N SER A 12 -9.66 -0.39 -0.03
CA SER A 12 -10.31 -0.95 -1.20
C SER A 12 -9.65 -0.48 -2.49
N VAL A 13 -9.29 0.79 -2.54
CA VAL A 13 -8.59 1.34 -3.69
C VAL A 13 -7.26 0.64 -3.90
N LEU A 14 -6.50 0.45 -2.82
CA LEU A 14 -5.20 -0.21 -2.92
C LEU A 14 -5.34 -1.62 -3.46
N LYS A 15 -6.39 -2.32 -3.06
CA LYS A 15 -6.59 -3.69 -3.51
C LYS A 15 -6.97 -3.78 -4.97
N SER A 16 -7.58 -2.72 -5.51
CA SER A 16 -8.05 -2.73 -6.88
C SER A 16 -7.13 -2.00 -7.84
N PHE A 17 -6.34 -1.07 -7.34
CA PHE A 17 -5.56 -0.17 -8.18
C PHE A 17 -4.37 -0.90 -8.81
N PRO A 18 -4.28 -0.92 -10.14
CA PRO A 18 -3.14 -1.55 -10.80
C PRO A 18 -1.94 -0.62 -10.82
N VAL A 19 -0.77 -1.16 -10.54
CA VAL A 19 0.48 -0.41 -10.54
C VAL A 19 1.42 -1.07 -11.54
N GLU A 20 1.97 -0.26 -12.45
CA GLU A 20 2.93 -0.75 -13.42
C GLU A 20 4.34 -0.61 -12.88
N PRO A 21 5.23 -1.54 -13.26
CA PRO A 21 6.61 -1.49 -12.77
C PRO A 21 7.27 -0.14 -13.00
N LYS A 22 7.08 0.43 -14.17
CA LYS A 22 7.74 1.69 -14.52
C LYS A 22 7.28 2.84 -13.64
N GLU A 23 6.13 2.74 -13.02
CA GLU A 23 5.62 3.81 -12.19
C GLU A 23 6.33 3.88 -10.84
N VAL A 24 6.78 2.74 -10.34
CA VAL A 24 7.37 2.69 -9.00
C VAL A 24 8.81 2.21 -8.99
N ASP A 25 9.37 1.89 -10.14
CA ASP A 25 10.75 1.40 -10.18
C ASP A 25 11.72 2.35 -9.48
N ALA A 26 11.63 3.63 -9.82
CA ALA A 26 12.54 4.60 -9.24
C ALA A 26 12.38 4.67 -7.73
N LEU A 27 11.14 4.61 -7.26
CA LEU A 27 10.87 4.64 -5.83
C LEU A 27 11.42 3.40 -5.15
N LEU A 28 11.15 2.24 -5.73
CA LEU A 28 11.63 0.98 -5.14
C LEU A 28 13.13 0.94 -5.06
N ILE A 29 13.79 1.34 -6.12
CA ILE A 29 15.25 1.34 -6.15
C ILE A 29 15.79 2.32 -5.13
N ALA A 30 15.18 3.50 -5.03
CA ALA A 30 15.61 4.50 -4.07
C ALA A 30 15.47 4.01 -2.62
N LYS A 31 14.52 3.13 -2.37
CA LYS A 31 14.29 2.58 -1.04
C LYS A 31 15.06 1.29 -0.79
N GLY A 32 15.82 0.83 -1.76
CA GLY A 32 16.57 -0.40 -1.61
C GLY A 32 15.74 -1.65 -1.82
N SER A 33 14.56 -1.52 -2.41
CA SER A 33 13.72 -2.66 -2.74
C SER A 33 13.94 -3.08 -4.17
N SER A 34 13.61 -4.34 -4.46
CA SER A 34 13.69 -4.84 -5.82
C SER A 34 12.59 -4.24 -6.66
N PRO A 35 12.89 -3.90 -7.93
CA PRO A 35 11.85 -3.40 -8.82
C PRO A 35 10.84 -4.48 -9.14
N LEU A 36 9.66 -4.06 -9.60
CA LEU A 36 8.63 -5.00 -9.99
C LEU A 36 8.98 -5.65 -11.32
N ASN A 37 8.60 -6.92 -11.44
CA ASN A 37 8.78 -7.64 -12.70
C ASN A 37 7.54 -7.59 -13.57
N GLU A 38 6.38 -7.32 -12.98
CA GLU A 38 5.14 -7.32 -13.70
C GLU A 38 4.16 -6.40 -13.01
N LYS A 39 3.06 -6.12 -13.70
CA LYS A 39 1.99 -5.31 -13.13
C LYS A 39 1.45 -5.96 -11.87
N THR A 40 1.21 -5.16 -10.85
CA THR A 40 0.69 -5.67 -9.59
C THR A 40 -0.25 -4.64 -8.98
N ARG A 41 -0.84 -4.98 -7.84
CA ARG A 41 -1.74 -4.06 -7.16
C ARG A 41 -0.96 -3.14 -6.23
N ALA A 42 -1.52 -1.95 -5.99
CA ALA A 42 -0.87 -1.01 -5.09
C ALA A 42 -0.69 -1.60 -3.70
N GLU A 43 -1.63 -2.42 -3.27
CA GLU A 43 -1.53 -3.05 -1.97
C GLU A 43 -0.27 -3.90 -1.87
N LYS A 44 0.04 -4.64 -2.92
CA LYS A 44 1.22 -5.49 -2.91
C LYS A 44 2.50 -4.68 -2.79
N VAL A 45 2.54 -3.52 -3.44
CA VAL A 45 3.70 -2.65 -3.31
C VAL A 45 3.81 -2.10 -1.89
N LEU A 46 2.68 -1.73 -1.31
CA LEU A 46 2.66 -1.19 0.04
C LEU A 46 3.12 -2.21 1.08
N LEU A 47 2.97 -3.49 0.81
CA LEU A 47 3.39 -4.52 1.76
C LEU A 47 4.88 -4.55 1.99
N ARG A 48 5.66 -3.94 1.12
CA ARG A 48 7.10 -3.88 1.31
C ARG A 48 7.43 -3.00 2.51
N PRO A 49 8.30 -3.44 3.40
CA PRO A 49 8.58 -2.71 4.65
C PRO A 49 9.19 -1.33 4.42
N ASN A 50 9.88 -1.14 3.30
CA ASN A 50 10.53 0.12 3.01
C ASN A 50 9.65 1.13 2.31
N ILE A 51 8.42 0.74 1.98
CA ILE A 51 7.52 1.58 1.18
C ILE A 51 6.36 2.03 2.05
N GLY A 52 6.12 3.34 2.07
CA GLY A 52 4.99 3.92 2.79
C GLY A 52 3.88 4.33 1.84
N LEU A 53 2.67 4.42 2.37
CA LEU A 53 1.52 4.80 1.56
C LEU A 53 1.68 6.21 1.01
N LYS A 54 2.19 7.13 1.81
CA LYS A 54 2.39 8.50 1.35
C LYS A 54 3.35 8.55 0.17
N GLU A 55 4.36 7.70 0.22
CA GLU A 55 5.34 7.65 -0.87
C GLU A 55 4.71 7.13 -2.15
N LEU A 56 3.85 6.12 -2.03
CA LEU A 56 3.14 5.61 -3.19
C LEU A 56 2.23 6.68 -3.79
N ILE A 57 1.52 7.40 -2.96
CA ILE A 57 0.61 8.44 -3.42
C ILE A 57 1.39 9.54 -4.14
N ASN A 58 2.55 9.92 -3.60
CA ASN A 58 3.38 10.93 -4.24
C ASN A 58 3.94 10.44 -5.56
N GLN A 59 4.27 9.16 -5.64
CA GLN A 59 4.86 8.60 -6.85
C GLN A 59 3.83 8.39 -7.95
N ILE A 60 2.60 8.08 -7.57
CA ILE A 60 1.54 7.76 -8.54
C ILE A 60 0.38 8.75 -8.36
N PRO A 61 0.36 9.82 -9.16
CA PRO A 61 -0.71 10.83 -9.04
C PRO A 61 -2.10 10.23 -9.22
N ASN A 62 -2.25 9.24 -10.08
CA ASN A 62 -3.55 8.62 -10.29
C ASN A 62 -4.04 7.92 -9.02
N LEU A 63 -3.13 7.32 -8.28
CA LEU A 63 -3.49 6.69 -7.01
C LEU A 63 -3.97 7.74 -6.02
N ALA A 64 -3.30 8.88 -5.99
CA ALA A 64 -3.72 9.97 -5.10
C ALA A 64 -5.14 10.41 -5.41
N LYS A 65 -5.48 10.47 -6.69
CA LYS A 65 -6.82 10.86 -7.09
C LYS A 65 -7.86 9.83 -6.66
N GLU A 66 -7.52 8.56 -6.80
CA GLU A 66 -8.46 7.50 -6.43
C GLU A 66 -8.67 7.44 -4.93
N VAL A 67 -7.60 7.59 -4.16
CA VAL A 67 -7.69 7.60 -2.71
C VAL A 67 -8.49 8.83 -2.24
N ASN A 68 -8.24 9.96 -2.87
CA ASN A 68 -8.95 11.21 -2.58
C ASN A 68 -9.00 11.50 -1.08
N CYS A 69 -7.86 11.34 -0.42
CA CYS A 69 -7.76 11.56 1.01
C CYS A 69 -6.46 12.27 1.32
N THR A 70 -6.55 13.39 2.04
CA THR A 70 -5.39 14.17 2.42
C THR A 70 -5.10 14.07 3.91
N ASP A 71 -5.92 13.32 4.66
CA ASP A 71 -5.73 13.16 6.09
C ASP A 71 -4.58 12.22 6.36
N GLU A 72 -3.48 12.75 6.88
CA GLU A 72 -2.29 11.94 7.14
C GLU A 72 -2.57 10.82 8.14
N LEU A 73 -3.45 11.07 9.10
CA LEU A 73 -3.78 10.04 10.08
C LEU A 73 -4.46 8.86 9.40
N VAL A 74 -5.36 9.13 8.45
CA VAL A 74 -6.01 8.06 7.72
C VAL A 74 -5.01 7.27 6.91
N LEU A 75 -4.12 7.96 6.21
CA LEU A 75 -3.10 7.30 5.41
C LEU A 75 -2.19 6.44 6.27
N GLU A 76 -1.81 6.96 7.42
CA GLU A 76 -0.96 6.22 8.33
C GLU A 76 -1.66 4.97 8.84
N GLN A 77 -2.93 5.08 9.19
CA GLN A 77 -3.68 3.94 9.68
C GLN A 77 -3.82 2.86 8.60
N VAL A 78 -4.09 3.28 7.38
CA VAL A 78 -4.21 2.32 6.29
C VAL A 78 -2.90 1.57 6.09
N GLU A 79 -1.80 2.30 6.12
CA GLU A 79 -0.49 1.66 5.95
C GLU A 79 -0.22 0.66 7.07
N ILE A 80 -0.46 1.08 8.32
CA ILE A 80 -0.22 0.20 9.46
C ILE A 80 -1.09 -1.04 9.38
N GLN A 81 -2.37 -0.85 9.13
CA GLN A 81 -3.30 -1.98 9.10
C GLN A 81 -2.98 -2.94 7.98
N THR A 82 -2.63 -2.43 6.81
CA THR A 82 -2.32 -3.28 5.68
C THR A 82 -1.12 -4.16 5.98
N LYS A 83 -0.07 -3.57 6.52
CA LYS A 83 1.13 -4.32 6.85
C LYS A 83 0.89 -5.30 7.99
N TYR A 84 0.08 -4.89 8.94
CA TYR A 84 -0.21 -5.74 10.09
C TYR A 84 -1.02 -6.97 9.69
N GLU A 85 -1.96 -6.81 8.77
CA GLU A 85 -2.77 -7.93 8.33
C GLU A 85 -1.91 -9.04 7.73
N VAL A 86 -0.90 -8.66 6.96
CA VAL A 86 0.00 -9.66 6.38
C VAL A 86 0.79 -10.35 7.48
N TYR A 87 1.22 -9.59 8.47
CA TYR A 87 1.98 -10.16 9.57
C TYR A 87 1.16 -11.20 10.34
N ILE A 88 -0.11 -10.88 10.57
CA ILE A 88 -0.99 -11.80 11.29
C ILE A 88 -1.18 -13.09 10.50
N GLU A 89 -1.35 -12.98 9.20
CA GLU A 89 -1.55 -14.16 8.37
C GLU A 89 -0.35 -15.09 8.43
N LYS A 90 0.85 -14.53 8.43
CA LYS A 90 2.04 -15.33 8.53
C LYS A 90 2.12 -16.06 9.87
N GLU A 91 1.75 -15.37 10.93
CA GLU A 91 1.78 -16.00 12.25
C GLU A 91 0.77 -17.12 12.34
N LYS A 92 -0.39 -16.95 11.75
CA LYS A 92 -1.38 -18.00 11.76
C LYS A 92 -0.89 -19.25 11.05
N GLU A 93 -0.22 -19.07 9.94
CA GLU A 93 0.31 -20.21 9.21
C GLU A 93 1.34 -20.96 10.02
N ASN A 94 2.18 -20.23 10.72
CA ASN A 94 3.19 -20.86 11.55
C ASN A 94 2.57 -21.64 12.70
N LYS A 95 1.50 -21.13 13.26
CA LYS A 95 0.87 -21.77 14.40
C LYS A 95 0.19 -23.08 14.04
N GLN A 96 -0.25 -23.19 12.81
CA GLN A 96 -0.93 -24.41 12.39
C GLN A 96 0.02 -25.59 12.25
N ASP A 97 1.28 -25.33 12.23
CA ASP A 97 2.27 -26.39 12.20
C ASP A 97 2.35 -27.06 13.56
#